data_a697e41e8d63c90e5de730f667e9b14d
#
_entry.id   a697e41e8d63c90e5de730f667e9b14d
#
_cell.length_a   1.000
_cell.length_b   1.000
_cell.length_c   1.000
_cell.angle_alpha   90.00
_cell.angle_beta   90.00
_cell.angle_gamma   90.00
#
_symmetry.space_group_name_H-M   'P 1'
#
loop_
_entity.id
_entity.type
_entity.pdbx_description
1 polymer ?
#
loop_
_entity_poly.entity_id
_entity_poly.type
_entity_poly.pdbx_seq_one_letter_code
_entity_poly.pdbx_strand_id
1 'polypeptide(L)'
;MMNYDLYQETTNRIVEAIESGVTPPWVKPWSLADMQPRNAVTHRVYRGINNLLLVLAANARGYQQSRWLTFHQAAELGGHVRSGEHGVRVVFYKQHSFAEAGTETGDIRSFPVLRCFTVFNVAQVGGLPDTCLDMPRPATWNGHFIADALLSASGADIRHGSTHAYYNGPTDIIHMPPRHAFSDQGSYYATALHELIHWSGHPKRCDRDLRGRFGDESYAMEELVAELGSSFLCAHCKIDGRLQHSAYVSSWLRVLKNDKRAIFTAATKAQQATDYLLSATQPISNVEAA
;
A
#
# COMPACT_ATOMS: atom_id res chain seq x y z
N MET A 1 18.85 -18.61 -20.41
CA MET A 1 18.48 -17.71 -19.30
C MET A 1 16.99 -17.88 -19.08
N MET A 2 16.55 -18.38 -17.90
CA MET A 2 15.13 -18.41 -17.58
C MET A 2 14.62 -16.98 -17.60
N ASN A 3 13.60 -16.72 -18.40
CA ASN A 3 12.94 -15.42 -18.47
C ASN A 3 12.21 -15.24 -17.12
N TYR A 4 12.82 -14.50 -16.21
CA TYR A 4 12.28 -14.27 -14.86
C TYR A 4 11.01 -13.41 -14.95
N ASP A 5 9.86 -14.03 -14.71
CA ASP A 5 8.56 -13.33 -14.71
C ASP A 5 8.22 -12.85 -13.29
N LEU A 6 8.62 -11.63 -13.00
CA LEU A 6 8.36 -10.99 -11.70
C LEU A 6 6.87 -10.92 -11.34
N TYR A 7 6.00 -10.70 -12.32
CA TYR A 7 4.56 -10.64 -12.08
C TYR A 7 4.05 -11.97 -11.59
N GLN A 8 4.45 -13.05 -12.26
CA GLN A 8 4.01 -14.40 -11.91
C GLN A 8 4.54 -14.81 -10.53
N GLU A 9 5.81 -14.57 -10.23
CA GLU A 9 6.39 -14.90 -8.93
C GLU A 9 5.71 -14.14 -7.79
N THR A 10 5.48 -12.85 -7.97
CA THR A 10 4.83 -12.02 -6.96
C THR A 10 3.40 -12.51 -6.69
N THR A 11 2.65 -12.75 -7.75
CA THR A 11 1.26 -13.23 -7.64
C THR A 11 1.20 -14.60 -6.98
N ASN A 12 2.07 -15.53 -7.35
CA ASN A 12 2.13 -16.85 -6.72
C ASN A 12 2.37 -16.77 -5.21
N ARG A 13 3.31 -15.94 -4.76
CA ARG A 13 3.57 -15.73 -3.33
C ARG A 13 2.35 -15.21 -2.57
N ILE A 14 1.59 -14.32 -3.18
CA ILE A 14 0.37 -13.77 -2.57
C ILE A 14 -0.72 -14.83 -2.53
N VAL A 15 -0.91 -15.56 -3.62
CA VAL A 15 -1.87 -16.67 -3.69
C VAL A 15 -1.55 -17.73 -2.63
N GLU A 16 -0.28 -18.16 -2.52
CA GLU A 16 0.17 -19.12 -1.51
C GLU A 16 -0.08 -18.61 -0.08
N ALA A 17 0.20 -17.33 0.19
CA ALA A 17 -0.07 -16.73 1.50
C ALA A 17 -1.56 -16.72 1.85
N ILE A 18 -2.43 -16.47 0.87
CA ILE A 18 -3.88 -16.50 1.06
C ILE A 18 -4.37 -17.96 1.24
N GLU A 19 -3.90 -18.90 0.43
CA GLU A 19 -4.32 -20.30 0.47
C GLU A 19 -3.85 -21.03 1.74
N SER A 20 -2.71 -20.66 2.29
CA SER A 20 -2.20 -21.23 3.54
C SER A 20 -3.02 -20.84 4.77
N GLY A 21 -4.11 -20.08 4.60
CA GLY A 21 -4.95 -19.60 5.71
C GLY A 21 -4.25 -18.58 6.61
N VAL A 22 -3.05 -18.18 6.23
CA VAL A 22 -2.41 -17.01 6.82
C VAL A 22 -3.27 -15.82 6.41
N THR A 23 -3.73 -15.04 7.38
CA THR A 23 -4.44 -13.77 7.13
C THR A 23 -3.76 -13.05 5.97
N PRO A 24 -4.52 -12.59 4.94
CA PRO A 24 -3.93 -11.90 3.82
C PRO A 24 -2.89 -10.89 4.30
N PRO A 25 -1.75 -10.79 3.65
CA PRO A 25 -0.59 -10.06 4.18
C PRO A 25 -0.85 -8.57 4.44
N TRP A 26 -1.89 -8.03 3.83
CA TRP A 26 -2.37 -6.66 4.04
C TRP A 26 -3.37 -6.53 5.20
N VAL A 27 -3.88 -7.63 5.74
CA VAL A 27 -4.87 -7.67 6.85
C VAL A 27 -4.19 -7.86 8.22
N LYS A 28 -2.89 -8.16 8.28
CA LYS A 28 -2.20 -8.27 9.56
C LYS A 28 -2.19 -6.93 10.29
N PRO A 29 -2.51 -6.93 11.59
CA PRO A 29 -2.40 -5.75 12.40
C PRO A 29 -0.96 -5.24 12.34
N TRP A 30 -0.79 -4.03 11.88
CA TRP A 30 0.46 -3.30 11.95
C TRP A 30 0.68 -2.86 13.40
N SER A 31 0.97 -3.79 14.28
CA SER A 31 1.12 -3.51 15.71
C SER A 31 2.33 -2.64 16.05
N LEU A 32 3.05 -2.18 15.02
CA LEU A 32 4.21 -1.31 15.16
C LEU A 32 4.01 -0.09 14.23
N ALA A 33 3.51 0.94 14.82
CA ALA A 33 3.09 2.21 14.20
C ALA A 33 4.15 2.96 13.34
N ASP A 34 5.37 2.46 13.23
CA ASP A 34 6.45 3.03 12.41
C ASP A 34 6.93 2.10 11.28
N MET A 35 6.16 1.04 10.95
CA MET A 35 6.63 -0.05 10.07
C MET A 35 6.30 0.14 8.57
N GLN A 36 6.07 1.35 8.09
CA GLN A 36 6.09 1.56 6.64
C GLN A 36 7.48 1.25 6.09
N PRO A 37 7.62 0.27 5.17
CA PRO A 37 8.89 -0.03 4.54
C PRO A 37 9.52 1.21 3.94
N ARG A 38 10.73 1.54 4.39
CA ARG A 38 11.49 2.71 3.91
C ARG A 38 12.94 2.35 3.64
N ASN A 39 13.56 3.09 2.74
CA ASN A 39 14.99 2.94 2.51
C ASN A 39 15.77 3.49 3.73
N ALA A 40 16.71 2.70 4.24
CA ALA A 40 17.47 3.05 5.45
C ALA A 40 18.38 4.27 5.29
N VAL A 41 18.82 4.57 4.05
CA VAL A 41 19.73 5.66 3.73
C VAL A 41 18.97 6.92 3.32
N THR A 42 18.04 6.78 2.38
CA THR A 42 17.33 7.94 1.81
C THR A 42 16.07 8.29 2.59
N HIS A 43 15.66 7.47 3.54
CA HIS A 43 14.41 7.55 4.31
C HIS A 43 13.12 7.57 3.47
N ARG A 44 13.21 7.39 2.16
CA ARG A 44 12.05 7.33 1.26
C ARG A 44 11.23 6.09 1.53
N VAL A 45 9.93 6.28 1.68
CA VAL A 45 8.95 5.19 1.85
C VAL A 45 8.81 4.42 0.53
N TYR A 46 8.79 3.10 0.61
CA TYR A 46 8.42 2.25 -0.51
C TYR A 46 6.90 2.29 -0.69
N ARG A 47 6.44 2.37 -1.95
CA ARG A 47 5.04 2.64 -2.31
C ARG A 47 4.48 1.57 -3.21
N GLY A 48 3.15 1.47 -3.27
CA GLY A 48 2.44 0.53 -4.13
C GLY A 48 2.88 -0.91 -3.92
N ILE A 49 3.15 -1.62 -5.01
CA ILE A 49 3.57 -3.04 -4.96
C ILE A 49 4.84 -3.26 -4.13
N ASN A 50 5.78 -2.31 -4.10
CA ASN A 50 7.00 -2.43 -3.31
C ASN A 50 6.72 -2.42 -1.80
N ASN A 51 5.76 -1.60 -1.35
CA ASN A 51 5.29 -1.61 0.04
C ASN A 51 4.77 -3.01 0.37
N LEU A 52 3.85 -3.53 -0.43
CA LEU A 52 3.25 -4.85 -0.23
C LEU A 52 4.31 -5.97 -0.17
N LEU A 53 5.24 -6.02 -1.13
CA LEU A 53 6.30 -7.03 -1.19
C LEU A 53 7.21 -7.03 0.05
N LEU A 54 7.58 -5.83 0.52
CA LEU A 54 8.48 -5.69 1.67
C LEU A 54 7.78 -6.03 2.99
N VAL A 55 6.52 -5.68 3.11
CA VAL A 55 5.70 -6.06 4.25
C VAL A 55 5.51 -7.58 4.33
N LEU A 56 5.15 -8.20 3.20
CA LEU A 56 5.06 -9.66 3.10
C LEU A 56 6.33 -10.35 3.57
N ALA A 57 7.47 -9.89 3.06
CA ALA A 57 8.76 -10.47 3.41
C ALA A 57 9.12 -10.25 4.89
N ALA A 58 8.82 -9.06 5.45
CA ALA A 58 9.06 -8.77 6.85
C ALA A 58 8.22 -9.69 7.75
N ASN A 59 6.94 -9.85 7.44
CA ASN A 59 6.03 -10.71 8.19
C ASN A 59 6.45 -12.19 8.14
N ALA A 60 6.75 -12.71 6.94
CA ALA A 60 7.13 -14.10 6.74
C ALA A 60 8.43 -14.47 7.48
N ARG A 61 9.32 -13.49 7.68
CA ARG A 61 10.64 -13.69 8.31
C ARG A 61 10.72 -13.13 9.74
N GLY A 62 9.62 -12.58 10.27
CA GLY A 62 9.55 -12.03 11.63
C GLY A 62 10.40 -10.78 11.87
N TYR A 63 10.70 -10.01 10.81
CA TYR A 63 11.50 -8.80 10.99
C TYR A 63 10.74 -7.72 11.77
N GLN A 64 11.42 -7.17 12.78
CA GLN A 64 10.90 -6.07 13.62
C GLN A 64 11.34 -4.68 13.09
N GLN A 65 12.10 -4.65 12.00
CA GLN A 65 12.65 -3.45 11.41
C GLN A 65 11.91 -3.12 10.12
N SER A 66 11.53 -1.86 9.93
CA SER A 66 10.86 -1.38 8.71
C SER A 66 11.83 -0.88 7.64
N ARG A 67 13.13 -0.83 7.94
CA ARG A 67 14.15 -0.24 7.10
C ARG A 67 14.81 -1.27 6.19
N TRP A 68 14.98 -0.88 4.94
CA TRP A 68 15.51 -1.72 3.87
C TRP A 68 16.59 -0.96 3.11
N LEU A 69 17.61 -1.68 2.62
CA LEU A 69 18.70 -1.07 1.87
C LEU A 69 19.24 -2.06 0.83
N THR A 70 19.92 -1.55 -0.19
CA THR A 70 20.61 -2.39 -1.16
C THR A 70 21.91 -2.94 -0.58
N PHE A 71 22.47 -3.97 -1.22
CA PHE A 71 23.77 -4.51 -0.84
C PHE A 71 24.87 -3.42 -0.85
N HIS A 72 24.86 -2.57 -1.87
CA HIS A 72 25.82 -1.46 -2.01
C HIS A 72 25.68 -0.45 -0.86
N GLN A 73 24.43 -0.06 -0.53
CA GLN A 73 24.18 0.83 0.60
C GLN A 73 24.62 0.23 1.93
N ALA A 74 24.46 -1.08 2.12
CA ALA A 74 24.98 -1.76 3.31
C ALA A 74 26.51 -1.60 3.42
N ALA A 75 27.22 -1.86 2.33
CA ALA A 75 28.68 -1.74 2.28
C ALA A 75 29.17 -0.30 2.48
N GLU A 76 28.48 0.69 1.90
CA GLU A 76 28.80 2.12 2.09
C GLU A 76 28.67 2.59 3.55
N LEU A 77 27.75 1.97 4.30
CA LEU A 77 27.56 2.22 5.73
C LEU A 77 28.50 1.40 6.63
N GLY A 78 29.42 0.66 6.04
CA GLY A 78 30.34 -0.24 6.78
C GLY A 78 29.70 -1.55 7.22
N GLY A 79 28.45 -1.82 6.82
CA GLY A 79 27.75 -3.05 7.11
C GLY A 79 27.99 -4.15 6.08
N HIS A 80 27.60 -5.35 6.41
CA HIS A 80 27.66 -6.51 5.54
C HIS A 80 26.41 -7.38 5.66
N VAL A 81 25.86 -7.82 4.54
CA VAL A 81 24.76 -8.78 4.53
C VAL A 81 25.29 -10.12 5.05
N ARG A 82 24.61 -10.70 6.05
CA ARG A 82 25.06 -11.97 6.63
C ARG A 82 24.96 -13.10 5.61
N SER A 83 25.85 -14.08 5.77
CA SER A 83 25.88 -15.27 4.91
C SER A 83 24.56 -16.03 4.97
N GLY A 84 24.06 -16.49 3.83
CA GLY A 84 22.79 -17.20 3.70
C GLY A 84 21.54 -16.33 3.66
N GLU A 85 21.67 -15.01 3.79
CA GLU A 85 20.52 -14.10 3.71
C GLU A 85 20.08 -13.85 2.26
N HIS A 86 18.78 -13.78 2.06
CA HIS A 86 18.17 -13.52 0.75
C HIS A 86 17.40 -12.21 0.78
N GLY A 87 17.71 -11.31 -0.15
CA GLY A 87 17.02 -10.05 -0.31
C GLY A 87 15.64 -10.19 -0.96
N VAL A 88 14.92 -9.08 -0.99
CA VAL A 88 13.61 -8.94 -1.64
C VAL A 88 13.78 -8.09 -2.88
N ARG A 89 13.18 -8.52 -4.00
CA ARG A 89 13.18 -7.72 -5.22
C ARG A 89 12.09 -6.67 -5.14
N VAL A 90 12.47 -5.42 -5.42
CA VAL A 90 11.60 -4.26 -5.57
C VAL A 90 11.69 -3.74 -6.99
N VAL A 91 10.62 -3.11 -7.46
CA VAL A 91 10.48 -2.68 -8.86
C VAL A 91 10.33 -1.17 -8.95
N PHE A 92 11.00 -0.58 -9.94
CA PHE A 92 10.89 0.83 -10.26
C PHE A 92 10.65 1.01 -11.75
N TYR A 93 9.69 1.85 -12.08
CA TYR A 93 9.47 2.30 -13.44
C TYR A 93 10.24 3.58 -13.68
N LYS A 94 11.14 3.56 -14.67
CA LYS A 94 11.83 4.75 -15.14
C LYS A 94 11.38 5.01 -16.57
N GLN A 95 10.87 6.20 -16.84
CA GLN A 95 10.62 6.62 -18.21
C GLN A 95 11.95 6.93 -18.89
N HIS A 96 12.23 6.26 -19.99
CA HIS A 96 13.31 6.58 -20.90
C HIS A 96 12.71 7.34 -22.07
N SER A 97 13.18 8.56 -22.27
CA SER A 97 12.83 9.40 -23.44
C SER A 97 14.00 9.38 -24.41
N PHE A 98 13.71 9.20 -25.68
CA PHE A 98 14.68 9.38 -26.76
C PHE A 98 14.06 10.22 -27.88
N ALA A 99 14.89 11.04 -28.52
CA ALA A 99 14.51 11.76 -29.70
C ALA A 99 14.59 10.80 -30.90
N GLU A 100 13.54 10.71 -31.70
CA GLU A 100 13.53 9.92 -32.94
C GLU A 100 14.42 10.62 -33.96
N ALA A 101 15.53 9.98 -34.34
CA ALA A 101 16.42 10.56 -35.35
C ALA A 101 15.74 10.54 -36.73
N GLY A 102 15.44 11.72 -37.28
CA GLY A 102 14.89 11.85 -38.63
C GLY A 102 13.54 12.54 -38.76
N THR A 103 12.93 13.03 -37.67
CA THR A 103 11.73 13.87 -37.74
C THR A 103 12.09 15.32 -37.46
N GLU A 104 11.72 16.23 -38.37
CA GLU A 104 11.91 17.68 -38.22
C GLU A 104 11.13 18.30 -37.04
N THR A 105 10.23 17.53 -36.43
CA THR A 105 9.38 17.95 -35.29
C THR A 105 9.89 17.54 -33.92
N GLY A 106 11.02 16.79 -33.85
CA GLY A 106 11.62 16.44 -32.55
C GLY A 106 10.71 15.65 -31.59
N ASP A 107 9.88 14.76 -32.12
CA ASP A 107 8.97 13.97 -31.31
C ASP A 107 9.72 13.12 -30.29
N ILE A 108 9.48 13.40 -29.00
CA ILE A 108 10.06 12.66 -27.89
C ILE A 108 9.14 11.47 -27.59
N ARG A 109 9.59 10.27 -27.90
CA ARG A 109 8.93 9.05 -27.45
C ARG A 109 9.48 8.64 -26.11
N SER A 110 8.59 8.40 -25.15
CA SER A 110 8.95 7.85 -23.85
C SER A 110 8.32 6.46 -23.66
N PHE A 111 9.11 5.53 -23.15
CA PHE A 111 8.63 4.21 -22.78
C PHE A 111 9.06 3.87 -21.33
N PRO A 112 8.19 3.21 -20.56
CA PRO A 112 8.53 2.80 -19.21
C PRO A 112 9.48 1.59 -19.26
N VAL A 113 10.62 1.70 -18.60
CA VAL A 113 11.55 0.60 -18.37
C VAL A 113 11.41 0.13 -16.93
N LEU A 114 11.07 -1.13 -16.76
CA LEU A 114 11.01 -1.77 -15.46
C LEU A 114 12.43 -2.12 -15.00
N ARG A 115 12.83 -1.59 -13.86
CA ARG A 115 14.10 -1.96 -13.19
C ARG A 115 13.80 -2.67 -11.88
N CYS A 116 14.52 -3.76 -11.63
CA CYS A 116 14.44 -4.50 -10.38
C CYS A 116 15.72 -4.25 -9.56
N PHE A 117 15.53 -4.03 -8.27
CA PHE A 117 16.62 -3.93 -7.30
C PHE A 117 16.36 -4.95 -6.19
N THR A 118 17.44 -5.54 -5.69
CA THR A 118 17.37 -6.39 -4.51
C THR A 118 17.69 -5.55 -3.28
N VAL A 119 16.79 -5.59 -2.31
CA VAL A 119 16.97 -4.92 -1.02
C VAL A 119 16.94 -5.93 0.13
N PHE A 120 17.64 -5.62 1.19
CA PHE A 120 17.75 -6.41 2.41
C PHE A 120 17.16 -5.63 3.57
N ASN A 121 16.47 -6.31 4.47
CA ASN A 121 16.07 -5.69 5.73
C ASN A 121 17.33 -5.39 6.57
N VAL A 122 17.34 -4.29 7.30
CA VAL A 122 18.47 -3.95 8.17
C VAL A 122 18.75 -5.07 9.19
N ALA A 123 17.72 -5.84 9.59
CA ALA A 123 17.87 -7.02 10.42
C ALA A 123 18.73 -8.15 9.79
N GLN A 124 18.98 -8.13 8.47
CA GLN A 124 19.83 -9.08 7.75
C GLN A 124 21.28 -8.63 7.65
N VAL A 125 21.59 -7.43 8.12
CA VAL A 125 22.89 -6.77 7.93
C VAL A 125 23.57 -6.60 9.29
N GLY A 126 24.82 -7.02 9.37
CA GLY A 126 25.68 -6.78 10.53
C GLY A 126 26.52 -5.52 10.34
N GLY A 127 26.90 -4.85 11.44
CA GLY A 127 27.80 -3.70 11.43
C GLY A 127 27.18 -2.37 10.98
N LEU A 128 25.84 -2.27 10.94
CA LEU A 128 25.18 -1.00 10.65
C LEU A 128 25.23 -0.07 11.87
N PRO A 129 25.30 1.26 11.66
CA PRO A 129 25.13 2.23 12.74
C PRO A 129 23.70 2.24 13.27
N ASP A 130 23.52 2.52 14.56
CA ASP A 130 22.20 2.56 15.22
C ASP A 130 21.20 3.52 14.55
N THR A 131 21.69 4.56 13.90
CA THR A 131 20.86 5.50 13.12
C THR A 131 20.10 4.85 11.98
N CYS A 132 20.54 3.67 11.53
CA CYS A 132 19.86 2.87 10.50
C CYS A 132 18.79 1.95 11.07
N LEU A 133 18.66 1.85 12.39
CA LEU A 133 17.69 0.98 13.05
C LEU A 133 16.47 1.78 13.52
N ASP A 134 15.32 1.11 13.49
CA ASP A 134 14.10 1.66 14.12
C ASP A 134 14.22 1.46 15.64
N MET A 135 14.22 2.56 16.38
CA MET A 135 14.21 2.51 17.83
C MET A 135 12.81 2.11 18.34
N PRO A 136 12.71 1.23 19.34
CA PRO A 136 11.44 0.95 19.99
C PRO A 136 10.89 2.26 20.58
N ARG A 137 9.76 2.72 20.07
CA ARG A 137 9.02 3.82 20.70
C ARG A 137 7.93 3.23 21.59
N PRO A 138 7.75 3.75 22.82
CA PRO A 138 6.56 3.40 23.59
C PRO A 138 5.32 3.79 22.76
N ALA A 139 4.35 2.90 22.69
CA ALA A 139 3.10 3.13 21.98
C ALA A 139 2.34 4.29 22.64
N THR A 140 2.58 5.52 22.16
CA THR A 140 1.74 6.67 22.47
C THR A 140 0.56 6.64 21.51
N TRP A 141 -0.61 6.34 22.05
CA TRP A 141 -1.88 6.19 21.33
C TRP A 141 -2.44 7.54 20.83
N ASN A 142 -1.71 8.26 19.99
CA ASN A 142 -2.21 9.47 19.32
C ASN A 142 -2.67 9.20 17.88
N GLY A 143 -2.84 7.95 17.49
CA GLY A 143 -3.17 7.57 16.12
C GLY A 143 -4.55 8.03 15.64
N HIS A 144 -5.52 8.16 16.55
CA HIS A 144 -6.89 8.53 16.20
C HIS A 144 -7.00 9.96 15.69
N PHE A 145 -6.23 10.88 16.25
CA PHE A 145 -6.21 12.27 15.79
C PHE A 145 -5.85 12.39 14.31
N ILE A 146 -4.88 11.60 13.83
CA ILE A 146 -4.45 11.62 12.43
C ILE A 146 -5.56 11.08 11.52
N ALA A 147 -6.25 10.01 11.94
CA ALA A 147 -7.34 9.45 11.15
C ALA A 147 -8.57 10.36 11.10
N ASP A 148 -8.95 10.95 12.23
CA ASP A 148 -10.06 11.93 12.27
C ASP A 148 -9.72 13.16 11.40
N ALA A 149 -8.48 13.65 11.44
CA ALA A 149 -8.02 14.72 10.58
C ALA A 149 -8.09 14.34 9.09
N LEU A 150 -7.66 13.12 8.72
CA LEU A 150 -7.74 12.62 7.36
C LEU A 150 -9.18 12.50 6.88
N LEU A 151 -10.05 11.88 7.66
CA LEU A 151 -11.48 11.73 7.34
C LEU A 151 -12.14 13.11 7.15
N SER A 152 -11.84 14.06 8.03
CA SER A 152 -12.37 15.43 7.95
C SER A 152 -11.82 16.18 6.73
N ALA A 153 -10.51 16.11 6.47
CA ALA A 153 -9.87 16.81 5.38
C ALA A 153 -10.26 16.26 4.00
N SER A 154 -10.70 15.01 3.92
CA SER A 154 -11.16 14.40 2.66
C SER A 154 -12.37 15.11 2.06
N GLY A 155 -13.21 15.76 2.89
CA GLY A 155 -14.47 16.36 2.49
C GLY A 155 -15.57 15.34 2.19
N ALA A 156 -15.39 14.05 2.49
CA ALA A 156 -16.42 13.02 2.33
C ALA A 156 -17.59 13.23 3.27
N ASP A 157 -18.83 13.12 2.77
CA ASP A 157 -20.05 13.10 3.59
C ASP A 157 -20.17 11.71 4.25
N ILE A 158 -19.81 11.64 5.54
CA ILE A 158 -19.84 10.40 6.32
C ILE A 158 -21.03 10.45 7.30
N ARG A 159 -22.01 9.57 7.11
CA ARG A 159 -23.22 9.51 7.92
C ARG A 159 -23.27 8.26 8.76
N HIS A 160 -23.44 8.44 10.06
CA HIS A 160 -23.58 7.34 11.02
C HIS A 160 -25.06 6.97 11.24
N GLY A 161 -25.30 5.70 11.61
CA GLY A 161 -26.64 5.18 11.92
C GLY A 161 -27.10 4.05 11.01
N SER A 162 -26.31 3.69 10.00
CA SER A 162 -26.54 2.50 9.18
C SER A 162 -26.24 1.22 9.97
N THR A 163 -26.81 0.08 9.54
CA THR A 163 -26.48 -1.25 10.06
C THR A 163 -25.22 -1.83 9.43
N HIS A 164 -24.78 -1.29 8.30
CA HIS A 164 -23.60 -1.72 7.54
C HIS A 164 -22.79 -0.51 7.10
N ALA A 165 -21.48 -0.70 6.96
CA ALA A 165 -20.63 0.28 6.31
C ALA A 165 -20.67 0.08 4.80
N TYR A 166 -20.83 1.16 4.04
CA TYR A 166 -20.73 1.14 2.58
C TYR A 166 -20.63 2.55 2.01
N TYR A 167 -19.93 2.68 0.90
CA TYR A 167 -19.98 3.88 0.07
C TYR A 167 -21.10 3.77 -0.97
N ASN A 168 -21.92 4.80 -1.07
CA ASN A 168 -23.00 4.91 -2.06
C ASN A 168 -22.57 5.87 -3.19
N GLY A 169 -22.13 5.32 -4.32
CA GLY A 169 -21.66 6.11 -5.47
C GLY A 169 -22.69 7.09 -6.04
N PRO A 170 -23.96 6.69 -6.26
CA PRO A 170 -25.00 7.59 -6.75
C PRO A 170 -25.29 8.82 -5.89
N THR A 171 -25.18 8.71 -4.56
CA THR A 171 -25.40 9.83 -3.62
C THR A 171 -24.11 10.46 -3.14
N ASP A 172 -22.96 9.85 -3.44
CA ASP A 172 -21.62 10.25 -3.00
C ASP A 172 -21.47 10.33 -1.46
N ILE A 173 -22.14 9.42 -0.74
CA ILE A 173 -22.20 9.38 0.73
C ILE A 173 -21.56 8.07 1.23
N ILE A 174 -20.78 8.19 2.30
CA ILE A 174 -20.32 7.04 3.08
C ILE A 174 -21.30 6.82 4.23
N HIS A 175 -21.86 5.62 4.31
CA HIS A 175 -22.72 5.20 5.42
C HIS A 175 -21.92 4.32 6.38
N MET A 176 -21.99 4.66 7.68
CA MET A 176 -21.28 3.94 8.73
C MET A 176 -22.22 3.50 9.83
N PRO A 177 -21.98 2.35 10.46
CA PRO A 177 -22.59 2.05 11.76
C PRO A 177 -22.15 3.09 12.81
N PRO A 178 -22.95 3.26 13.88
CA PRO A 178 -22.55 4.15 14.96
C PRO A 178 -21.26 3.65 15.61
N ARG A 179 -20.43 4.56 16.11
CA ARG A 179 -19.10 4.23 16.68
C ARG A 179 -19.15 3.14 17.77
N HIS A 180 -20.20 3.15 18.60
CA HIS A 180 -20.40 2.17 19.66
C HIS A 180 -20.74 0.75 19.18
N ALA A 181 -21.08 0.57 17.91
CA ALA A 181 -21.32 -0.75 17.31
C ALA A 181 -20.01 -1.51 16.98
N PHE A 182 -18.87 -0.83 17.01
CA PHE A 182 -17.57 -1.44 16.78
C PHE A 182 -16.95 -1.91 18.09
N SER A 183 -16.27 -3.06 18.05
CA SER A 183 -15.60 -3.65 19.23
C SER A 183 -14.45 -2.80 19.76
N ASP A 184 -13.80 -2.03 18.89
CA ASP A 184 -12.66 -1.18 19.18
C ASP A 184 -12.50 -0.06 18.16
N GLN A 185 -11.71 0.94 18.51
CA GLN A 185 -11.45 2.09 17.64
C GLN A 185 -10.71 1.72 16.36
N GLY A 186 -9.78 0.77 16.41
CA GLY A 186 -9.04 0.31 15.24
C GLY A 186 -9.96 -0.26 14.19
N SER A 187 -10.93 -1.09 14.60
CA SER A 187 -11.96 -1.65 13.71
C SER A 187 -12.84 -0.57 13.08
N TYR A 188 -13.21 0.47 13.84
CA TYR A 188 -13.97 1.58 13.30
C TYR A 188 -13.21 2.35 12.22
N TYR A 189 -11.96 2.76 12.52
CA TYR A 189 -11.18 3.54 11.56
C TYR A 189 -10.76 2.71 10.35
N ALA A 190 -10.39 1.45 10.52
CA ALA A 190 -10.09 0.59 9.40
C ALA A 190 -11.27 0.48 8.42
N THR A 191 -12.48 0.31 8.96
CA THR A 191 -13.71 0.29 8.15
C THR A 191 -13.97 1.65 7.49
N ALA A 192 -13.87 2.74 8.22
CA ALA A 192 -14.09 4.09 7.67
C ALA A 192 -13.09 4.43 6.56
N LEU A 193 -11.82 4.04 6.73
CA LEU A 193 -10.78 4.24 5.72
C LEU A 193 -10.98 3.34 4.50
N HIS A 194 -11.53 2.13 4.66
CA HIS A 194 -11.91 1.26 3.54
C HIS A 194 -13.00 1.93 2.69
N GLU A 195 -14.07 2.41 3.32
CA GLU A 195 -15.13 3.12 2.62
C GLU A 195 -14.64 4.44 1.99
N LEU A 196 -13.68 5.10 2.63
CA LEU A 196 -13.05 6.30 2.09
C LEU A 196 -12.22 6.01 0.83
N ILE A 197 -11.58 4.85 0.73
CA ILE A 197 -10.93 4.41 -0.51
C ILE A 197 -11.99 4.22 -1.60
N HIS A 198 -13.11 3.55 -1.36
CA HIS A 198 -14.20 3.45 -2.33
C HIS A 198 -14.69 4.84 -2.77
N TRP A 199 -14.92 5.74 -1.82
CA TRP A 199 -15.32 7.12 -2.09
C TRP A 199 -14.34 7.84 -3.02
N SER A 200 -13.03 7.63 -2.83
CA SER A 200 -12.02 8.19 -3.73
C SER A 200 -12.14 7.68 -5.17
N GLY A 201 -12.81 6.57 -5.41
CA GLY A 201 -13.04 5.98 -6.74
C GLY A 201 -14.08 6.70 -7.59
N HIS A 202 -14.84 7.65 -7.04
CA HIS A 202 -15.85 8.39 -7.79
C HIS A 202 -15.25 9.09 -9.04
N PRO A 203 -16.00 9.24 -10.15
CA PRO A 203 -15.52 9.90 -11.38
C PRO A 203 -14.93 11.30 -11.20
N LYS A 204 -15.36 12.04 -10.19
CA LYS A 204 -14.82 13.37 -9.87
C LYS A 204 -13.47 13.33 -9.14
N ARG A 205 -12.95 12.15 -8.78
CA ARG A 205 -11.71 11.94 -8.00
C ARG A 205 -10.73 11.05 -8.76
N CYS A 206 -10.59 9.80 -8.36
CA CYS A 206 -9.67 8.86 -9.02
C CYS A 206 -10.28 8.10 -10.20
N ASP A 207 -11.56 8.31 -10.51
CA ASP A 207 -12.30 7.76 -11.65
C ASP A 207 -12.09 6.26 -11.85
N ARG A 208 -12.37 5.46 -10.80
CA ARG A 208 -12.31 4.01 -10.88
C ARG A 208 -13.65 3.41 -11.27
N ASP A 209 -13.63 2.22 -11.86
CA ASP A 209 -14.86 1.49 -12.18
C ASP A 209 -15.46 0.84 -10.93
N LEU A 210 -16.49 1.50 -10.39
CA LEU A 210 -17.23 1.06 -9.20
C LEU A 210 -18.54 0.32 -9.55
N ARG A 211 -18.77 -0.04 -10.84
CA ARG A 211 -20.06 -0.59 -11.32
C ARG A 211 -20.20 -2.09 -11.14
N GLY A 212 -19.17 -2.78 -10.68
CA GLY A 212 -19.21 -4.23 -10.43
C GLY A 212 -20.28 -4.61 -9.42
N ARG A 213 -20.89 -5.80 -9.62
CA ARG A 213 -21.80 -6.42 -8.65
C ARG A 213 -21.07 -7.45 -7.82
N PHE A 214 -21.57 -7.73 -6.64
CA PHE A 214 -21.04 -8.81 -5.80
C PHE A 214 -20.87 -10.11 -6.59
N GLY A 215 -19.65 -10.64 -6.64
CA GLY A 215 -19.29 -11.84 -7.39
C GLY A 215 -18.64 -11.58 -8.76
N ASP A 216 -18.71 -10.36 -9.30
CA ASP A 216 -18.02 -9.97 -10.54
C ASP A 216 -16.52 -9.76 -10.30
N GLU A 217 -15.70 -9.93 -11.36
CA GLU A 217 -14.25 -9.69 -11.28
C GLU A 217 -13.91 -8.20 -11.04
N SER A 218 -14.69 -7.28 -11.63
CA SER A 218 -14.53 -5.84 -11.42
C SER A 218 -14.82 -5.45 -9.98
N TYR A 219 -15.85 -6.04 -9.36
CA TYR A 219 -16.16 -5.85 -7.95
C TYR A 219 -15.03 -6.40 -7.05
N ALA A 220 -14.57 -7.64 -7.32
CA ALA A 220 -13.48 -8.23 -6.56
C ALA A 220 -12.18 -7.43 -6.68
N MET A 221 -11.91 -6.83 -7.84
CA MET A 221 -10.76 -5.96 -8.06
C MET A 221 -10.87 -4.66 -7.24
N GLU A 222 -12.03 -4.01 -7.23
CA GLU A 222 -12.24 -2.78 -6.45
C GLU A 222 -12.16 -3.04 -4.94
N GLU A 223 -12.72 -4.15 -4.45
CA GLU A 223 -12.55 -4.58 -3.07
C GLU A 223 -11.08 -4.79 -2.71
N LEU A 224 -10.30 -5.39 -3.62
CA LEU A 224 -8.86 -5.56 -3.41
C LEU A 224 -8.12 -4.20 -3.36
N VAL A 225 -8.54 -3.24 -4.17
CA VAL A 225 -8.03 -1.86 -4.13
C VAL A 225 -8.38 -1.21 -2.79
N ALA A 226 -9.61 -1.36 -2.32
CA ALA A 226 -10.09 -0.77 -1.07
C ALA A 226 -9.37 -1.36 0.14
N GLU A 227 -9.15 -2.67 0.16
CA GLU A 227 -8.37 -3.35 1.20
C GLU A 227 -6.92 -2.87 1.26
N LEU A 228 -6.23 -2.86 0.12
CA LEU A 228 -4.85 -2.40 0.05
C LEU A 228 -4.73 -0.92 0.43
N GLY A 229 -5.61 -0.07 -0.08
CA GLY A 229 -5.62 1.35 0.22
C GLY A 229 -5.93 1.65 1.68
N SER A 230 -6.91 0.96 2.26
CA SER A 230 -7.21 1.03 3.69
C SER A 230 -6.00 0.61 4.53
N SER A 231 -5.32 -0.47 4.16
CA SER A 231 -4.09 -0.91 4.83
C SER A 231 -3.00 0.17 4.78
N PHE A 232 -2.81 0.83 3.63
CA PHE A 232 -1.83 1.92 3.49
C PHE A 232 -2.19 3.13 4.37
N LEU A 233 -3.47 3.50 4.42
CA LEU A 233 -3.96 4.59 5.27
C LEU A 233 -3.88 4.24 6.75
N CYS A 234 -4.24 3.03 7.16
CA CYS A 234 -4.09 2.56 8.53
C CYS A 234 -2.62 2.64 8.98
N ALA A 235 -1.68 2.18 8.15
CA ALA A 235 -0.25 2.28 8.43
C ALA A 235 0.20 3.76 8.56
N HIS A 236 -0.29 4.65 7.69
CA HIS A 236 -0.02 6.08 7.77
C HIS A 236 -0.56 6.70 9.07
N CYS A 237 -1.80 6.36 9.42
CA CYS A 237 -2.46 6.86 10.63
C CYS A 237 -1.97 6.18 11.91
N LYS A 238 -1.12 5.15 11.83
CA LYS A 238 -0.64 4.36 12.96
C LYS A 238 -1.77 3.64 13.70
N ILE A 239 -2.72 3.12 12.96
CA ILE A 239 -3.86 2.36 13.45
C ILE A 239 -3.59 0.88 13.25
N ASP A 240 -3.77 0.11 14.33
CA ASP A 240 -3.82 -1.34 14.29
C ASP A 240 -5.23 -1.79 13.86
N GLY A 241 -5.53 -1.65 12.57
CA GLY A 241 -6.83 -1.96 12.01
C GLY A 241 -6.88 -3.40 11.47
N ARG A 242 -7.85 -4.17 11.93
CA ARG A 242 -8.15 -5.52 11.42
C ARG A 242 -9.41 -5.44 10.56
N LEU A 243 -9.25 -5.39 9.24
CA LEU A 243 -10.35 -5.66 8.34
C LEU A 243 -10.47 -7.18 8.17
N GLN A 244 -11.62 -7.74 8.52
CA GLN A 244 -11.91 -9.17 8.37
C GLN A 244 -12.88 -9.35 7.20
N HIS A 245 -12.36 -9.36 5.99
CA HIS A 245 -13.18 -9.61 4.79
C HIS A 245 -12.96 -11.02 4.24
N SER A 246 -13.11 -12.03 5.09
CA SER A 246 -13.04 -13.44 4.70
C SER A 246 -14.00 -13.80 3.55
N ALA A 247 -15.09 -13.06 3.39
CA ALA A 247 -16.06 -13.27 2.31
C ALA A 247 -15.48 -13.00 0.91
N TYR A 248 -14.46 -12.19 0.76
CA TYR A 248 -13.88 -11.83 -0.54
C TYR A 248 -12.65 -12.66 -0.93
N VAL A 249 -12.09 -13.42 -0.01
CA VAL A 249 -10.85 -14.20 -0.21
C VAL A 249 -10.93 -15.11 -1.45
N SER A 250 -12.06 -15.83 -1.63
CA SER A 250 -12.26 -16.71 -2.78
C SER A 250 -12.34 -15.93 -4.11
N SER A 251 -12.95 -14.76 -4.10
CA SER A 251 -13.04 -13.88 -5.28
C SER A 251 -11.67 -13.29 -5.64
N TRP A 252 -10.89 -12.86 -4.65
CA TRP A 252 -9.52 -12.39 -4.86
C TRP A 252 -8.62 -13.48 -5.42
N LEU A 253 -8.68 -14.71 -4.86
CA LEU A 253 -7.91 -15.85 -5.39
C LEU A 253 -8.23 -16.11 -6.86
N ARG A 254 -9.51 -16.02 -7.25
CA ARG A 254 -9.91 -16.19 -8.65
C ARG A 254 -9.29 -15.14 -9.55
N VAL A 255 -9.38 -13.84 -9.17
CA VAL A 255 -8.81 -12.72 -9.94
C VAL A 255 -7.28 -12.87 -10.04
N LEU A 256 -6.60 -13.16 -8.93
CA LEU A 256 -5.15 -13.27 -8.88
C LEU A 256 -4.62 -14.47 -9.69
N LYS A 257 -5.37 -15.60 -9.72
CA LYS A 257 -4.99 -16.77 -10.52
C LYS A 257 -5.22 -16.55 -12.02
N ASN A 258 -6.23 -15.75 -12.39
CA ASN A 258 -6.55 -15.46 -13.78
C ASN A 258 -5.64 -14.40 -14.39
N ASP A 259 -5.18 -13.43 -13.61
CA ASP A 259 -4.31 -12.35 -14.09
C ASP A 259 -3.15 -12.07 -13.12
N LYS A 260 -1.94 -12.46 -13.52
CA LYS A 260 -0.70 -12.20 -12.77
C LYS A 260 -0.37 -10.72 -12.57
N ARG A 261 -1.03 -9.80 -13.27
CA ARG A 261 -0.86 -8.35 -13.13
C ARG A 261 -1.91 -7.74 -12.19
N ALA A 262 -2.95 -8.47 -11.85
CA ALA A 262 -4.08 -7.95 -11.06
C ALA A 262 -3.63 -7.29 -9.75
N ILE A 263 -2.74 -7.94 -8.99
CA ILE A 263 -2.24 -7.38 -7.74
C ILE A 263 -1.42 -6.10 -7.92
N PHE A 264 -0.65 -6.00 -9.01
CA PHE A 264 0.11 -4.79 -9.32
C PHE A 264 -0.82 -3.64 -9.68
N THR A 265 -1.86 -3.93 -10.48
CA THR A 265 -2.91 -2.97 -10.84
C THR A 265 -3.66 -2.49 -9.60
N ALA A 266 -4.09 -3.42 -8.73
CA ALA A 266 -4.76 -3.08 -7.48
C ALA A 266 -3.86 -2.23 -6.56
N ALA A 267 -2.59 -2.61 -6.36
CA ALA A 267 -1.66 -1.87 -5.53
C ALA A 267 -1.37 -0.46 -6.08
N THR A 268 -1.32 -0.30 -7.42
CA THR A 268 -1.15 1.00 -8.06
C THR A 268 -2.36 1.90 -7.82
N LYS A 269 -3.58 1.38 -8.04
CA LYS A 269 -4.82 2.12 -7.80
C LYS A 269 -5.01 2.46 -6.32
N ALA A 270 -4.69 1.53 -5.42
CA ALA A 270 -4.71 1.75 -3.98
C ALA A 270 -3.74 2.87 -3.56
N GLN A 271 -2.54 2.90 -4.14
CA GLN A 271 -1.58 3.96 -3.87
C GLN A 271 -2.05 5.32 -4.40
N GLN A 272 -2.62 5.37 -5.61
CA GLN A 272 -3.20 6.59 -6.18
C GLN A 272 -4.32 7.14 -5.29
N ALA A 273 -5.22 6.27 -4.81
CA ALA A 273 -6.28 6.64 -3.88
C ALA A 273 -5.72 7.18 -2.56
N THR A 274 -4.72 6.50 -2.01
CA THR A 274 -4.01 6.93 -0.79
C THR A 274 -3.39 8.31 -0.97
N ASP A 275 -2.67 8.53 -2.07
CA ASP A 275 -2.01 9.82 -2.35
C ASP A 275 -3.02 10.95 -2.51
N TYR A 276 -4.11 10.69 -3.23
CA TYR A 276 -5.21 11.65 -3.38
C TYR A 276 -5.74 12.09 -2.01
N LEU A 277 -6.03 11.13 -1.12
CA LEU A 277 -6.57 11.42 0.21
C LEU A 277 -5.55 12.14 1.10
N LEU A 278 -4.29 11.74 1.06
CA LEU A 278 -3.23 12.38 1.85
C LEU A 278 -2.91 13.79 1.35
N SER A 279 -3.09 14.09 0.06
CA SER A 279 -2.90 15.43 -0.47
C SER A 279 -3.86 16.45 0.11
N ALA A 280 -5.08 16.02 0.49
CA ALA A 280 -6.07 16.86 1.13
C ALA A 280 -5.68 17.29 2.57
N THR A 281 -4.76 16.57 3.22
CA THR A 281 -4.30 16.88 4.57
C THR A 281 -3.08 17.80 4.60
N GLN A 282 -2.45 18.05 3.44
CA GLN A 282 -1.32 18.97 3.38
C GLN A 282 -1.83 20.41 3.43
N PRO A 283 -1.25 21.29 4.27
CA PRO A 283 -1.57 22.70 4.19
C PRO A 283 -1.25 23.17 2.77
N ILE A 284 -2.20 23.92 2.18
CA ILE A 284 -1.98 24.61 0.90
C ILE A 284 -0.78 25.50 1.15
N SER A 285 0.41 25.05 0.77
CA SER A 285 1.57 25.91 0.71
C SER A 285 1.25 26.94 -0.36
N ASN A 286 1.01 28.18 0.06
CA ASN A 286 0.76 29.33 -0.78
C ASN A 286 1.70 29.28 -1.98
N VAL A 287 1.15 29.12 -3.17
CA VAL A 287 1.78 29.59 -4.38
C VAL A 287 1.63 31.10 -4.33
N GLU A 288 2.48 31.79 -3.60
CA GLU A 288 2.82 33.19 -3.86
C GLU A 288 3.87 33.15 -4.98
N ALA A 289 3.46 33.52 -6.16
CA ALA A 289 3.40 34.87 -6.68
C ALA A 289 4.80 35.42 -6.99
N ALA A 290 5.14 35.45 -8.20
CA ALA A 290 5.57 36.68 -8.87
C ALA A 290 5.69 36.40 -10.37
#